data_6bff720b1fcf59573596616e3c025f91
#
_entry.id   6bff720b1fcf59573596616e3c025f91
#
_cell.length_a   1.000
_cell.length_b   1.000
_cell.length_c   1.000
_cell.angle_alpha   90.00
_cell.angle_beta   90.00
_cell.angle_gamma   90.00
#
_symmetry.space_group_name_H-M   'P 1'
#
loop_
_entity.id
_entity.type
_entity.pdbx_description
1 polymer ?
#
loop_
_entity_poly.entity_id
_entity_poly.type
_entity_poly.pdbx_seq_one_letter_code
_entity_poly.pdbx_strand_id
1 'polypeptide(L)'
;MIAARRLLLLGRLDKAATALGRLDGSSLPPALAAVAELTAAELAMRALRVDQAQAALTRAHEAAERARVPALVAEVAEVRAALHRPAARRVFAGGEQTLRLEEVARLLASGVLVIDACRRGLRTDATWRSLARRPVLFALARALGEAWPADADRETLIVSAFRTRRPNETHRARLRVEIGRLRALVSSLARIEATARGFVLKPNDARELAVLAPPIDGDQASLVALLSDGVAWSTAALALAVGDSQRTVQRALIDLETAGQVRSIGEGRARRWLSPPQAGFTTILLLPAALAFE
;
A
#
# COMPACT_ATOMS: atom_id res chain seq x y z
N MET A 1 3.55 -18.32 18.42
CA MET A 1 4.30 -17.87 17.26
C MET A 1 3.71 -18.37 15.93
N ILE A 2 3.55 -19.70 15.68
CA ILE A 2 2.96 -20.26 14.43
C ILE A 2 1.60 -19.64 14.09
N ALA A 3 0.73 -19.45 15.07
CA ALA A 3 -0.58 -18.83 14.87
C ALA A 3 -0.47 -17.37 14.38
N ALA A 4 0.43 -16.58 14.96
CA ALA A 4 0.66 -15.19 14.53
C ALA A 4 1.15 -15.14 13.07
N ARG A 5 2.14 -15.97 12.72
CA ARG A 5 2.64 -16.08 11.36
C ARG A 5 1.58 -16.53 10.36
N ARG A 6 0.80 -17.56 10.72
CA ARG A 6 -0.33 -18.01 9.88
C ARG A 6 -1.35 -16.89 9.63
N LEU A 7 -1.69 -16.12 10.66
CA LEU A 7 -2.63 -15.01 10.54
C LEU A 7 -2.10 -13.91 9.63
N LEU A 8 -0.80 -13.58 9.73
CA LEU A 8 -0.14 -12.64 8.83
C LEU A 8 -0.19 -13.16 7.38
N LEU A 9 0.16 -14.42 7.16
CA LEU A 9 0.08 -15.05 5.83
C LEU A 9 -1.33 -15.08 5.25
N LEU A 10 -2.37 -15.06 6.06
CA LEU A 10 -3.78 -14.97 5.66
C LEU A 10 -4.26 -13.51 5.50
N GLY A 11 -3.41 -12.51 5.66
CA GLY A 11 -3.77 -11.10 5.59
C GLY A 11 -4.64 -10.62 6.77
N ARG A 12 -4.61 -11.33 7.91
CA ARG A 12 -5.37 -10.99 9.13
C ARG A 12 -4.46 -10.25 10.11
N LEU A 13 -4.02 -9.04 9.72
CA LEU A 13 -2.95 -8.32 10.39
C LEU A 13 -3.24 -7.99 11.86
N ASP A 14 -4.45 -7.51 12.18
CA ASP A 14 -4.83 -7.18 13.56
C ASP A 14 -4.80 -8.42 14.46
N LYS A 15 -5.30 -9.56 13.95
CA LYS A 15 -5.25 -10.82 14.68
C LYS A 15 -3.83 -11.35 14.83
N ALA A 16 -2.99 -11.15 13.82
CA ALA A 16 -1.57 -11.50 13.88
C ALA A 16 -0.84 -10.66 14.94
N ALA A 17 -1.08 -9.36 14.97
CA ALA A 17 -0.52 -8.46 15.97
C ALA A 17 -0.96 -8.85 17.39
N THR A 18 -2.25 -9.13 17.59
CA THR A 18 -2.79 -9.60 18.87
C THR A 18 -2.17 -10.92 19.30
N ALA A 19 -2.01 -11.88 18.39
CA ALA A 19 -1.40 -13.16 18.67
C ALA A 19 0.10 -13.04 19.01
N LEU A 20 0.79 -12.11 18.36
CA LEU A 20 2.20 -11.83 18.62
C LEU A 20 2.40 -11.16 19.98
N GLY A 21 1.55 -10.19 20.34
CA GLY A 21 1.61 -9.46 21.61
C GLY A 21 1.35 -10.34 22.86
N ARG A 22 0.83 -11.56 22.68
CA ARG A 22 0.65 -12.55 23.75
C ARG A 22 1.87 -13.43 24.00
N LEU A 23 2.90 -13.29 23.16
CA LEU A 23 4.14 -14.06 23.32
C LEU A 23 5.04 -13.36 24.33
N ASP A 24 5.49 -14.13 25.30
CA ASP A 24 6.60 -13.70 26.14
C ASP A 24 7.92 -13.94 25.37
N GLY A 25 8.43 -12.87 24.78
CA GLY A 25 9.68 -12.94 23.97
C GLY A 25 10.89 -13.39 24.76
N SER A 26 10.90 -13.22 26.08
CA SER A 26 12.02 -13.60 26.97
C SER A 26 12.12 -15.11 27.15
N SER A 27 10.99 -15.83 27.01
CA SER A 27 10.91 -17.28 27.19
C SER A 27 11.15 -18.11 25.92
N LEU A 28 11.28 -17.44 24.76
CA LEU A 28 11.44 -18.13 23.49
C LEU A 28 12.90 -18.57 23.24
N PRO A 29 13.13 -19.79 22.70
CA PRO A 29 14.41 -20.16 22.14
C PRO A 29 14.88 -19.12 21.09
N PRO A 30 16.21 -18.85 20.97
CA PRO A 30 16.73 -17.77 20.14
C PRO A 30 16.22 -17.79 18.69
N ALA A 31 16.14 -18.97 18.06
CA ALA A 31 15.63 -19.11 16.69
C ALA A 31 14.15 -18.69 16.60
N LEU A 32 13.32 -19.07 17.56
CA LEU A 32 11.91 -18.69 17.57
C LEU A 32 11.71 -17.21 17.94
N ALA A 33 12.59 -16.66 18.78
CA ALA A 33 12.60 -15.22 19.08
C ALA A 33 12.93 -14.40 17.82
N ALA A 34 13.94 -14.80 17.04
CA ALA A 34 14.26 -14.16 15.77
C ALA A 34 13.05 -14.14 14.79
N VAL A 35 12.36 -15.29 14.70
CA VAL A 35 11.16 -15.43 13.87
C VAL A 35 10.01 -14.54 14.36
N ALA A 36 9.81 -14.45 15.67
CA ALA A 36 8.78 -13.59 16.25
C ALA A 36 9.07 -12.12 15.95
N GLU A 37 10.31 -11.68 16.11
CA GLU A 37 10.73 -10.31 15.83
C GLU A 37 10.68 -9.96 14.33
N LEU A 38 11.03 -10.87 13.43
CA LEU A 38 10.81 -10.69 11.99
C LEU A 38 9.32 -10.54 11.64
N THR A 39 8.45 -11.30 12.33
CA THR A 39 7.00 -11.14 12.15
C THR A 39 6.51 -9.79 12.67
N ALA A 40 7.07 -9.32 13.80
CA ALA A 40 6.79 -7.99 14.34
C ALA A 40 7.25 -6.88 13.39
N ALA A 41 8.45 -7.02 12.83
CA ALA A 41 8.99 -6.08 11.85
C ALA A 41 8.10 -5.98 10.61
N GLU A 42 7.68 -7.12 10.04
CA GLU A 42 6.78 -7.14 8.88
C GLU A 42 5.43 -6.46 9.18
N LEU A 43 4.83 -6.70 10.33
CA LEU A 43 3.60 -6.03 10.76
C LEU A 43 3.80 -4.53 10.91
N ALA A 44 4.91 -4.11 11.49
CA ALA A 44 5.25 -2.71 11.67
C ALA A 44 5.49 -1.99 10.33
N MET A 45 6.20 -2.62 9.37
CA MET A 45 6.40 -2.10 8.02
C MET A 45 5.08 -1.90 7.28
N ARG A 46 4.17 -2.89 7.32
CA ARG A 46 2.84 -2.80 6.70
C ARG A 46 1.97 -1.72 7.31
N ALA A 47 2.18 -1.41 8.59
CA ALA A 47 1.51 -0.33 9.32
C ALA A 47 2.24 1.02 9.20
N LEU A 48 3.33 1.13 8.44
CA LEU A 48 4.20 2.31 8.31
C LEU A 48 4.81 2.79 9.64
N ARG A 49 5.00 1.88 10.60
CA ARG A 49 5.65 2.15 11.90
C ARG A 49 7.14 1.82 11.82
N VAL A 50 7.88 2.67 11.13
CA VAL A 50 9.27 2.38 10.72
C VAL A 50 10.21 2.20 11.91
N ASP A 51 10.10 3.04 12.95
CA ASP A 51 10.91 2.92 14.17
C ASP A 51 10.69 1.57 14.87
N GLN A 52 9.43 1.12 14.92
CA GLN A 52 9.09 -0.19 15.49
C GLN A 52 9.63 -1.33 14.64
N ALA A 53 9.62 -1.18 13.30
CA ALA A 53 10.19 -2.16 12.39
C ALA A 53 11.70 -2.27 12.57
N GLN A 54 12.41 -1.13 12.67
CA GLN A 54 13.85 -1.10 12.89
C GLN A 54 14.24 -1.71 14.25
N ALA A 55 13.52 -1.35 15.32
CA ALA A 55 13.75 -1.93 16.64
C ALA A 55 13.53 -3.46 16.66
N ALA A 56 12.46 -3.94 16.00
CA ALA A 56 12.19 -5.37 15.87
C ALA A 56 13.29 -6.08 15.06
N LEU A 57 13.78 -5.47 13.97
CA LEU A 57 14.88 -6.04 13.18
C LEU A 57 16.21 -6.08 13.93
N THR A 58 16.46 -5.14 14.83
CA THR A 58 17.62 -5.18 15.71
C THR A 58 17.55 -6.37 16.66
N ARG A 59 16.40 -6.55 17.34
CA ARG A 59 16.19 -7.72 18.22
C ARG A 59 16.19 -9.05 17.45
N ALA A 60 15.64 -9.05 16.22
CA ALA A 60 15.69 -10.23 15.34
C ALA A 60 17.13 -10.63 15.01
N HIS A 61 17.99 -9.64 14.70
CA HIS A 61 19.39 -9.88 14.41
C HIS A 61 20.14 -10.48 15.61
N GLU A 62 20.00 -9.85 16.79
CA GLU A 62 20.60 -10.36 18.02
C GLU A 62 20.16 -11.80 18.36
N ALA A 63 18.86 -12.08 18.16
CA ALA A 63 18.32 -13.42 18.39
C ALA A 63 18.84 -14.43 17.34
N ALA A 64 18.96 -14.04 16.07
CA ALA A 64 19.49 -14.87 15.01
C ALA A 64 20.99 -15.22 15.24
N GLU A 65 21.78 -14.25 15.68
CA GLU A 65 23.17 -14.48 16.06
C GLU A 65 23.29 -15.45 17.24
N ARG A 66 22.47 -15.28 18.29
CA ARG A 66 22.45 -16.24 19.42
C ARG A 66 21.98 -17.64 18.99
N ALA A 67 21.09 -17.72 18.02
CA ALA A 67 20.62 -19.00 17.47
C ALA A 67 21.72 -19.73 16.66
N ARG A 68 22.75 -19.03 16.20
CA ARG A 68 23.81 -19.53 15.30
C ARG A 68 23.25 -20.20 14.03
N VAL A 69 22.16 -19.61 13.45
CA VAL A 69 21.53 -20.10 12.22
C VAL A 69 21.80 -19.09 11.10
N PRO A 70 22.77 -19.35 10.20
CA PRO A 70 23.16 -18.41 9.14
C PRO A 70 22.00 -17.99 8.24
N ALA A 71 21.06 -18.90 7.96
CA ALA A 71 19.87 -18.61 7.17
C ALA A 71 18.95 -17.55 7.83
N LEU A 72 18.84 -17.54 9.16
CA LEU A 72 18.08 -16.50 9.88
C LEU A 72 18.79 -15.14 9.83
N VAL A 73 20.11 -15.12 9.96
CA VAL A 73 20.91 -13.90 9.86
C VAL A 73 20.75 -13.29 8.47
N ALA A 74 20.84 -14.12 7.42
CA ALA A 74 20.66 -13.69 6.04
C ALA A 74 19.24 -13.13 5.81
N GLU A 75 18.22 -13.78 6.36
CA GLU A 75 16.83 -13.33 6.24
C GLU A 75 16.58 -11.99 6.93
N VAL A 76 17.12 -11.80 8.13
CA VAL A 76 17.06 -10.50 8.83
C VAL A 76 17.74 -9.40 7.99
N ALA A 77 18.90 -9.71 7.40
CA ALA A 77 19.62 -8.77 6.55
C ALA A 77 18.79 -8.38 5.30
N GLU A 78 18.10 -9.34 4.67
CA GLU A 78 17.25 -9.09 3.51
C GLU A 78 16.03 -8.23 3.87
N VAL A 79 15.32 -8.54 4.97
CA VAL A 79 14.19 -7.72 5.44
C VAL A 79 14.66 -6.32 5.83
N ARG A 80 15.83 -6.18 6.45
CA ARG A 80 16.43 -4.87 6.73
C ARG A 80 16.72 -4.08 5.45
N ALA A 81 17.26 -4.73 4.42
CA ALA A 81 17.50 -4.11 3.12
C ALA A 81 16.19 -3.64 2.46
N ALA A 82 15.07 -4.32 2.69
CA ALA A 82 13.77 -3.92 2.16
C ALA A 82 13.30 -2.56 2.67
N LEU A 83 13.69 -2.12 3.88
CA LEU A 83 13.40 -0.78 4.40
C LEU A 83 14.01 0.35 3.55
N HIS A 84 15.09 0.06 2.84
CA HIS A 84 15.81 1.03 2.02
C HIS A 84 15.38 1.03 0.55
N ARG A 85 14.50 0.10 0.16
CA ARG A 85 13.96 0.06 -1.20
C ARG A 85 12.99 1.22 -1.45
N PRO A 86 12.85 1.69 -2.70
CA PRO A 86 11.80 2.62 -3.08
C PRO A 86 10.42 2.10 -2.65
N ALA A 87 9.69 2.90 -1.85
CA ALA A 87 8.36 2.54 -1.34
C ALA A 87 7.24 3.27 -2.10
N ALA A 88 7.52 4.50 -2.56
CA ALA A 88 6.59 5.32 -3.31
C ALA A 88 7.34 6.42 -4.07
N ARG A 89 6.59 7.21 -4.87
CA ARG A 89 7.05 8.46 -5.47
C ARG A 89 6.14 9.60 -5.04
N ARG A 90 6.71 10.75 -4.67
CA ARG A 90 5.98 12.00 -4.54
C ARG A 90 5.97 12.68 -5.90
N VAL A 91 4.77 12.89 -6.46
CA VAL A 91 4.57 13.55 -7.75
C VAL A 91 4.12 15.00 -7.50
N PHE A 92 4.68 15.95 -8.25
CA PHE A 92 4.37 17.37 -8.19
C PHE A 92 4.53 18.01 -9.58
N ALA A 93 4.06 19.24 -9.77
CA ALA A 93 4.01 19.89 -11.08
C ALA A 93 5.39 20.04 -11.79
N GLY A 94 6.49 19.93 -11.06
CA GLY A 94 7.86 20.05 -11.60
C GLY A 94 8.61 18.72 -11.76
N GLY A 95 7.99 17.57 -11.43
CA GLY A 95 8.66 16.28 -11.50
C GLY A 95 8.20 15.28 -10.44
N GLU A 96 9.09 14.34 -10.12
CA GLU A 96 8.84 13.32 -9.12
C GLU A 96 10.07 13.06 -8.24
N GLN A 97 9.82 12.62 -7.03
CA GLN A 97 10.84 12.25 -6.06
C GLN A 97 10.55 10.85 -5.53
N THR A 98 11.53 9.95 -5.63
CA THR A 98 11.44 8.62 -5.03
C THR A 98 11.54 8.71 -3.51
N LEU A 99 10.64 8.03 -2.80
CA LEU A 99 10.58 7.99 -1.34
C LEU A 99 10.80 6.58 -0.83
N ARG A 100 11.57 6.47 0.26
CA ARG A 100 11.68 5.24 1.07
C ARG A 100 10.53 5.18 2.08
N LEU A 101 10.37 4.02 2.72
CA LEU A 101 9.27 3.80 3.66
C LEU A 101 9.23 4.84 4.80
N GLU A 102 10.39 5.22 5.35
CA GLU A 102 10.53 6.25 6.38
C GLU A 102 10.08 7.63 5.89
N GLU A 103 10.43 8.00 4.65
CA GLU A 103 10.05 9.28 4.06
C GLU A 103 8.54 9.32 3.78
N VAL A 104 7.96 8.17 3.36
CA VAL A 104 6.51 8.02 3.24
C VAL A 104 5.85 8.19 4.61
N ALA A 105 6.34 7.53 5.66
CA ALA A 105 5.79 7.65 7.00
C ALA A 105 5.85 9.11 7.51
N ARG A 106 6.98 9.80 7.32
CA ARG A 106 7.14 11.24 7.67
C ARG A 106 6.17 12.12 6.88
N LEU A 107 6.04 11.92 5.56
CA LEU A 107 5.09 12.66 4.73
C LEU A 107 3.64 12.48 5.24
N LEU A 108 3.27 11.27 5.60
CA LEU A 108 1.93 10.96 6.08
C LEU A 108 1.63 11.52 7.49
N ALA A 109 2.66 11.84 8.27
CA ALA A 109 2.57 12.46 9.59
C ALA A 109 2.76 13.99 9.58
N SER A 110 3.09 14.60 8.42
CA SER A 110 3.45 16.02 8.34
C SER A 110 2.27 17.00 8.31
N GLY A 111 1.03 16.50 8.35
CA GLY A 111 -0.17 17.35 8.24
C GLY A 111 -0.48 17.81 6.80
N VAL A 112 0.33 17.47 5.82
CA VAL A 112 0.10 17.70 4.39
C VAL A 112 -1.15 16.95 3.93
N LEU A 113 -1.94 17.52 3.00
CA LEU A 113 -2.98 16.77 2.32
C LEU A 113 -2.33 15.82 1.31
N VAL A 114 -2.44 14.52 1.54
CA VAL A 114 -1.88 13.49 0.64
C VAL A 114 -2.98 12.86 -0.19
N ILE A 115 -2.83 12.92 -1.52
CA ILE A 115 -3.59 12.10 -2.47
C ILE A 115 -2.79 10.81 -2.66
N ASP A 116 -3.23 9.76 -1.97
CA ASP A 116 -2.53 8.47 -1.93
C ASP A 116 -2.99 7.58 -3.09
N ALA A 117 -2.20 7.51 -4.16
CA ALA A 117 -2.49 6.64 -5.30
C ALA A 117 -2.12 5.17 -5.04
N CYS A 118 -1.34 4.88 -4.01
CA CYS A 118 -1.07 3.50 -3.59
C CYS A 118 -2.32 2.86 -2.98
N ARG A 119 -3.05 3.60 -2.14
CA ARG A 119 -4.25 3.13 -1.42
C ARG A 119 -5.56 3.69 -1.94
N ARG A 120 -5.49 4.55 -2.96
CA ARG A 120 -6.61 5.21 -3.63
C ARG A 120 -7.55 5.98 -2.69
N GLY A 121 -7.03 7.04 -2.12
CA GLY A 121 -7.79 7.95 -1.27
C GLY A 121 -7.08 9.25 -0.99
N LEU A 122 -7.72 10.09 -0.16
CA LEU A 122 -7.13 11.33 0.35
C LEU A 122 -6.97 11.21 1.86
N ARG A 123 -5.87 11.75 2.38
CA ARG A 123 -5.65 11.76 3.82
C ARG A 123 -4.92 13.01 4.31
N THR A 124 -5.19 13.33 5.56
CA THR A 124 -4.32 14.11 6.43
C THR A 124 -3.86 13.20 7.57
N ASP A 125 -3.09 13.71 8.52
CA ASP A 125 -2.75 13.04 9.77
C ASP A 125 -3.96 12.41 10.50
N ALA A 126 -5.09 13.15 10.56
CA ALA A 126 -6.28 12.78 11.33
C ALA A 126 -7.41 12.13 10.51
N THR A 127 -7.43 12.28 9.19
CA THR A 127 -8.59 11.90 8.37
C THR A 127 -8.19 11.08 7.15
N TRP A 128 -8.87 9.96 6.92
CA TRP A 128 -8.78 9.14 5.71
C TRP A 128 -10.11 9.10 4.96
N ARG A 129 -10.08 9.41 3.66
CA ARG A 129 -11.22 9.29 2.74
C ARG A 129 -10.88 8.34 1.60
N SER A 130 -11.35 7.11 1.69
CA SER A 130 -11.15 6.10 0.65
C SER A 130 -11.95 6.42 -0.61
N LEU A 131 -11.29 6.33 -1.76
CA LEU A 131 -11.85 6.41 -3.10
C LEU A 131 -11.68 5.11 -3.90
N ALA A 132 -11.21 4.03 -3.27
CA ALA A 132 -10.96 2.76 -3.93
C ALA A 132 -12.18 2.17 -4.66
N ARG A 133 -13.40 2.49 -4.21
CA ARG A 133 -14.66 2.11 -4.89
C ARG A 133 -15.20 3.17 -5.86
N ARG A 134 -14.44 4.24 -6.13
CA ARG A 134 -14.87 5.39 -6.93
C ARG A 134 -13.76 5.82 -7.88
N PRO A 135 -13.42 4.98 -8.88
CA PRO A 135 -12.25 5.19 -9.73
C PRO A 135 -12.27 6.52 -10.49
N VAL A 136 -13.44 6.96 -10.94
CA VAL A 136 -13.60 8.27 -11.62
C VAL A 136 -13.27 9.42 -10.67
N LEU A 137 -13.80 9.41 -9.45
CA LEU A 137 -13.52 10.45 -8.46
C LEU A 137 -12.07 10.45 -8.04
N PHE A 138 -11.46 9.26 -7.92
CA PHE A 138 -10.04 9.14 -7.61
C PHE A 138 -9.16 9.71 -8.75
N ALA A 139 -9.47 9.39 -10.01
CA ALA A 139 -8.74 9.93 -11.16
C ALA A 139 -8.82 11.46 -11.22
N LEU A 140 -9.98 12.05 -10.94
CA LEU A 140 -10.16 13.51 -10.85
C LEU A 140 -9.33 14.10 -9.70
N ALA A 141 -9.38 13.51 -8.51
CA ALA A 141 -8.61 13.98 -7.35
C ALA A 141 -7.11 13.94 -7.65
N ARG A 142 -6.64 12.85 -8.26
CA ARG A 142 -5.23 12.68 -8.64
C ARG A 142 -4.79 13.73 -9.67
N ALA A 143 -5.54 13.91 -10.75
CA ALA A 143 -5.22 14.90 -11.79
C ALA A 143 -5.21 16.34 -11.26
N LEU A 144 -6.16 16.68 -10.36
CA LEU A 144 -6.16 17.97 -9.67
C LEU A 144 -4.94 18.15 -8.76
N GLY A 145 -4.52 17.07 -8.08
CA GLY A 145 -3.35 17.10 -7.21
C GLY A 145 -2.04 17.18 -7.97
N GLU A 146 -1.91 16.48 -9.08
CA GLU A 146 -0.72 16.54 -9.94
C GLU A 146 -0.53 17.93 -10.59
N ALA A 147 -1.63 18.66 -10.82
CA ALA A 147 -1.58 20.04 -11.32
C ALA A 147 -1.32 21.08 -10.21
N TRP A 148 -1.52 20.72 -8.94
CA TRP A 148 -1.38 21.67 -7.82
C TRP A 148 0.02 22.32 -7.77
N PRO A 149 0.16 23.63 -7.47
CA PRO A 149 -0.87 24.61 -7.05
C PRO A 149 -1.68 25.25 -8.20
N ALA A 150 -1.37 24.93 -9.46
CA ALA A 150 -2.10 25.41 -10.62
C ALA A 150 -3.46 24.71 -10.79
N ASP A 151 -4.23 25.20 -11.77
CA ASP A 151 -5.47 24.54 -12.16
C ASP A 151 -5.21 23.40 -13.17
N ALA A 152 -6.06 22.38 -13.11
CA ALA A 152 -6.15 21.33 -14.13
C ALA A 152 -7.21 21.72 -15.16
N ASP A 153 -6.86 21.68 -16.45
CA ASP A 153 -7.79 22.02 -17.52
C ASP A 153 -8.88 20.93 -17.68
N ARG A 154 -10.02 21.33 -18.29
CA ARG A 154 -11.20 20.46 -18.43
C ARG A 154 -10.93 19.22 -19.29
N GLU A 155 -10.14 19.34 -20.33
CA GLU A 155 -9.87 18.21 -21.25
C GLU A 155 -8.96 17.18 -20.58
N THR A 156 -7.91 17.63 -19.89
CA THR A 156 -7.04 16.75 -19.08
C THR A 156 -7.85 15.99 -18.04
N LEU A 157 -8.74 16.66 -17.31
CA LEU A 157 -9.64 16.02 -16.34
C LEU A 157 -10.57 15.00 -16.99
N ILE A 158 -11.14 15.30 -18.16
CA ILE A 158 -12.01 14.37 -18.89
C ILE A 158 -11.23 13.15 -19.36
N VAL A 159 -10.06 13.36 -19.98
CA VAL A 159 -9.19 12.27 -20.47
C VAL A 159 -8.81 11.34 -19.33
N SER A 160 -8.35 11.90 -18.21
CA SER A 160 -7.91 11.13 -17.04
C SER A 160 -9.08 10.36 -16.38
N ALA A 161 -10.24 11.00 -16.21
CA ALA A 161 -11.36 10.42 -15.48
C ALA A 161 -12.18 9.42 -16.29
N PHE A 162 -12.32 9.65 -17.59
CA PHE A 162 -13.21 8.84 -18.46
C PHE A 162 -12.44 7.98 -19.45
N ARG A 163 -11.09 8.04 -19.46
CA ARG A 163 -10.22 7.27 -20.36
C ARG A 163 -10.62 7.43 -21.83
N THR A 164 -11.09 8.63 -22.22
CA THR A 164 -11.47 8.96 -23.59
C THR A 164 -10.37 9.72 -24.31
N ARG A 165 -10.16 9.42 -25.59
CA ARG A 165 -9.20 10.17 -26.42
C ARG A 165 -9.82 11.38 -27.11
N ARG A 166 -11.17 11.49 -27.10
CA ARG A 166 -11.92 12.55 -27.79
C ARG A 166 -13.00 13.12 -26.87
N PRO A 167 -12.66 14.14 -26.05
CA PRO A 167 -13.62 14.87 -25.24
C PRO A 167 -14.75 15.45 -26.10
N ASN A 168 -15.98 15.45 -25.57
CA ASN A 168 -17.16 16.04 -26.18
C ASN A 168 -18.07 16.71 -25.11
N GLU A 169 -19.18 17.32 -25.53
CA GLU A 169 -20.05 18.04 -24.61
C GLU A 169 -20.70 17.14 -23.56
N THR A 170 -21.03 15.90 -23.90
CA THR A 170 -21.53 14.92 -22.93
C THR A 170 -20.50 14.65 -21.82
N HIS A 171 -19.23 14.54 -22.17
CA HIS A 171 -18.16 14.37 -21.18
C HIS A 171 -18.00 15.62 -20.30
N ARG A 172 -18.18 16.83 -20.84
CA ARG A 172 -18.15 18.08 -20.07
C ARG A 172 -19.30 18.17 -19.06
N ALA A 173 -20.53 17.79 -19.48
CA ALA A 173 -21.67 17.71 -18.58
C ALA A 173 -21.41 16.70 -17.44
N ARG A 174 -20.92 15.51 -17.79
CA ARG A 174 -20.55 14.48 -16.83
C ARG A 174 -19.47 14.93 -15.87
N LEU A 175 -18.43 15.64 -16.35
CA LEU A 175 -17.36 16.18 -15.50
C LEU A 175 -17.92 17.09 -14.42
N ARG A 176 -18.88 18.00 -14.75
CA ARG A 176 -19.51 18.89 -13.76
C ARG A 176 -20.19 18.09 -12.62
N VAL A 177 -20.89 17.00 -12.97
CA VAL A 177 -21.55 16.13 -12.00
C VAL A 177 -20.51 15.43 -11.10
N GLU A 178 -19.46 14.84 -11.69
CA GLU A 178 -18.46 14.12 -10.92
C GLU A 178 -17.60 15.06 -10.04
N ILE A 179 -17.30 16.27 -10.51
CA ILE A 179 -16.67 17.32 -9.68
C ILE A 179 -17.59 17.70 -8.50
N GLY A 180 -18.89 17.82 -8.72
CA GLY A 180 -19.85 18.06 -7.63
C GLY A 180 -19.82 16.96 -6.57
N ARG A 181 -19.79 15.69 -7.01
CA ARG A 181 -19.68 14.53 -6.12
C ARG A 181 -18.34 14.51 -5.36
N LEU A 182 -17.24 14.83 -6.05
CA LEU A 182 -15.92 14.89 -5.42
C LEU A 182 -15.87 16.01 -4.38
N ARG A 183 -16.38 17.21 -4.69
CA ARG A 183 -16.50 18.34 -3.73
C ARG A 183 -17.18 17.93 -2.43
N ALA A 184 -18.35 17.31 -2.53
CA ALA A 184 -19.08 16.84 -1.35
C ALA A 184 -18.29 15.85 -0.52
N LEU A 185 -17.55 14.94 -1.18
CA LEU A 185 -16.81 13.89 -0.51
C LEU A 185 -15.55 14.41 0.20
N VAL A 186 -14.84 15.38 -0.39
CA VAL A 186 -13.57 15.90 0.13
C VAL A 186 -13.70 17.21 0.92
N SER A 187 -14.91 17.71 1.14
CA SER A 187 -15.19 19.01 1.75
C SER A 187 -14.50 19.24 3.11
N SER A 188 -14.28 18.18 3.90
CA SER A 188 -13.54 18.24 5.15
C SER A 188 -12.02 18.36 4.98
N LEU A 189 -11.50 18.12 3.79
CA LEU A 189 -10.05 18.08 3.49
C LEU A 189 -9.63 19.21 2.55
N ALA A 190 -10.46 19.52 1.56
CA ALA A 190 -10.13 20.47 0.50
C ALA A 190 -11.38 21.05 -0.15
N ARG A 191 -11.21 22.21 -0.80
CA ARG A 191 -12.20 22.84 -1.69
C ARG A 191 -11.77 22.65 -3.14
N ILE A 192 -12.73 22.49 -4.05
CA ILE A 192 -12.48 22.46 -5.49
C ILE A 192 -13.19 23.64 -6.10
N GLU A 193 -12.46 24.59 -6.64
CA GLU A 193 -12.97 25.82 -7.24
C GLU A 193 -12.92 25.72 -8.77
N ALA A 194 -13.89 26.35 -9.45
CA ALA A 194 -13.85 26.48 -10.90
C ALA A 194 -12.95 27.64 -11.30
N THR A 195 -12.20 27.46 -12.38
CA THR A 195 -11.37 28.49 -13.01
C THR A 195 -11.80 28.71 -14.45
N ALA A 196 -11.24 29.69 -15.12
CA ALA A 196 -11.47 29.92 -16.54
C ALA A 196 -11.12 28.68 -17.38
N ARG A 197 -10.02 28.00 -17.07
CA ARG A 197 -9.52 26.82 -17.80
C ARG A 197 -10.14 25.51 -17.34
N GLY A 198 -10.39 25.37 -16.02
CA GLY A 198 -10.79 24.09 -15.47
C GLY A 198 -11.20 24.16 -14.01
N PHE A 199 -10.46 23.45 -13.17
CA PHE A 199 -10.67 23.38 -11.73
C PHE A 199 -9.34 23.38 -10.98
N VAL A 200 -9.34 23.97 -9.79
CA VAL A 200 -8.19 23.94 -8.86
C VAL A 200 -8.62 23.30 -7.53
N LEU A 201 -7.75 22.49 -6.97
CA LEU A 201 -7.94 21.91 -5.65
C LEU A 201 -7.15 22.73 -4.63
N LYS A 202 -7.85 23.21 -3.60
CA LYS A 202 -7.27 24.02 -2.51
C LYS A 202 -7.43 23.25 -1.21
N PRO A 203 -6.33 22.74 -0.61
CA PRO A 203 -6.38 22.14 0.72
C PRO A 203 -6.97 23.11 1.74
N ASN A 204 -7.73 22.61 2.72
CA ASN A 204 -8.19 23.42 3.83
C ASN A 204 -6.97 23.82 4.71
N ASP A 205 -7.12 24.90 5.48
CA ASP A 205 -6.12 25.39 6.44
C ASP A 205 -4.76 25.75 5.80
N ALA A 206 -4.76 26.14 4.51
CA ALA A 206 -3.58 26.51 3.73
C ALA A 206 -2.45 25.45 3.74
N ARG A 207 -2.82 24.18 3.90
CA ARG A 207 -1.87 23.06 3.89
C ARG A 207 -1.23 22.87 2.53
N GLU A 208 -0.04 22.31 2.51
CA GLU A 208 0.54 21.77 1.28
C GLU A 208 -0.22 20.54 0.80
N LEU A 209 -0.03 20.21 -0.48
CA LEU A 209 -0.55 19.00 -1.09
C LEU A 209 0.58 18.15 -1.66
N ALA A 210 0.47 16.85 -1.51
CA ALA A 210 1.35 15.89 -2.14
C ALA A 210 0.54 14.76 -2.81
N VAL A 211 0.98 14.33 -3.99
CA VAL A 211 0.48 13.11 -4.63
C VAL A 211 1.50 12.01 -4.39
N LEU A 212 1.05 10.92 -3.75
CA LEU A 212 1.87 9.74 -3.49
C LEU A 212 1.52 8.66 -4.51
N ALA A 213 2.45 8.32 -5.41
CA ALA A 213 2.29 7.32 -6.46
C ALA A 213 3.07 6.02 -6.14
N PRO A 214 2.73 4.87 -6.76
CA PRO A 214 3.53 3.66 -6.66
C PRO A 214 5.00 3.91 -7.07
N PRO A 215 5.96 3.11 -6.53
CA PRO A 215 7.40 3.33 -6.80
C PRO A 215 7.79 3.06 -8.25
N ILE A 216 6.99 2.31 -8.99
CA ILE A 216 7.16 2.00 -10.42
C ILE A 216 5.90 2.38 -11.19
N ASP A 217 6.05 2.65 -12.49
CA ASP A 217 4.91 2.93 -13.38
C ASP A 217 4.29 1.63 -13.94
N GLY A 218 3.06 1.76 -14.41
CA GLY A 218 2.32 0.72 -15.11
C GLY A 218 1.05 0.25 -14.40
N ASP A 219 0.19 -0.40 -15.16
CA ASP A 219 -1.11 -0.88 -14.66
C ASP A 219 -0.94 -1.94 -13.55
N GLN A 220 0.09 -2.79 -13.66
CA GLN A 220 0.40 -3.79 -12.64
C GLN A 220 0.93 -3.19 -11.34
N ALA A 221 1.65 -2.06 -11.42
CA ALA A 221 2.16 -1.36 -10.23
C ALA A 221 1.03 -0.91 -9.29
N SER A 222 -0.09 -0.47 -9.84
CA SER A 222 -1.29 -0.12 -9.06
C SER A 222 -1.86 -1.31 -8.29
N LEU A 223 -1.82 -2.53 -8.86
CA LEU A 223 -2.25 -3.75 -8.18
C LEU A 223 -1.30 -4.13 -7.05
N VAL A 224 0.01 -4.11 -7.32
CA VAL A 224 1.04 -4.39 -6.30
C VAL A 224 0.94 -3.39 -5.15
N ALA A 225 0.76 -2.10 -5.45
CA ALA A 225 0.62 -1.06 -4.45
C ALA A 225 -0.62 -1.24 -3.57
N LEU A 226 -1.78 -1.60 -4.15
CA LEU A 226 -3.00 -1.90 -3.38
C LEU A 226 -2.80 -3.09 -2.43
N LEU A 227 -2.07 -4.13 -2.89
CA LEU A 227 -1.82 -5.34 -2.12
C LEU A 227 -0.72 -5.16 -1.06
N SER A 228 0.06 -4.06 -1.12
CA SER A 228 1.18 -3.82 -0.20
C SER A 228 0.75 -3.63 1.26
N ASP A 229 -0.54 -3.32 1.50
CA ASP A 229 -1.12 -3.26 2.84
C ASP A 229 -1.17 -4.65 3.52
N GLY A 230 -0.97 -5.73 2.75
CA GLY A 230 -0.99 -7.11 3.23
C GLY A 230 -2.38 -7.66 3.53
N VAL A 231 -3.44 -6.91 3.23
CA VAL A 231 -4.82 -7.37 3.36
C VAL A 231 -5.20 -8.28 2.19
N ALA A 232 -6.11 -9.22 2.43
CA ALA A 232 -6.60 -10.14 1.42
C ALA A 232 -7.70 -9.51 0.55
N TRP A 233 -7.42 -9.31 -0.74
CA TRP A 233 -8.31 -8.66 -1.70
C TRP A 233 -8.98 -9.68 -2.63
N SER A 234 -10.27 -9.46 -2.98
CA SER A 234 -10.90 -10.20 -4.07
C SER A 234 -10.57 -9.57 -5.43
N THR A 235 -10.58 -10.37 -6.51
CA THR A 235 -10.41 -9.85 -7.88
C THR A 235 -11.42 -8.75 -8.22
N ALA A 236 -12.67 -8.91 -7.77
CA ALA A 236 -13.73 -7.91 -7.99
C ALA A 236 -13.43 -6.58 -7.29
N ALA A 237 -12.93 -6.62 -6.05
CA ALA A 237 -12.56 -5.41 -5.32
C ALA A 237 -11.35 -4.70 -5.95
N LEU A 238 -10.34 -5.45 -6.39
CA LEU A 238 -9.19 -4.91 -7.13
C LEU A 238 -9.63 -4.30 -8.46
N ALA A 239 -10.47 -5.00 -9.24
CA ALA A 239 -10.99 -4.51 -10.50
C ALA A 239 -11.73 -3.18 -10.33
N LEU A 240 -12.60 -3.10 -9.32
CA LEU A 240 -13.29 -1.88 -8.97
C LEU A 240 -12.30 -0.76 -8.56
N ALA A 241 -11.29 -1.10 -7.75
CA ALA A 241 -10.30 -0.13 -7.29
C ALA A 241 -9.48 0.45 -8.45
N VAL A 242 -8.97 -0.39 -9.38
CA VAL A 242 -8.18 0.10 -10.53
C VAL A 242 -9.04 0.65 -11.66
N GLY A 243 -10.35 0.40 -11.65
CA GLY A 243 -11.28 0.86 -12.68
C GLY A 243 -11.17 0.05 -13.98
N ASP A 244 -10.85 -1.24 -13.89
CA ASP A 244 -10.70 -2.15 -15.02
C ASP A 244 -11.68 -3.34 -14.94
N SER A 245 -11.77 -4.13 -16.04
CA SER A 245 -12.58 -5.34 -16.02
C SER A 245 -11.96 -6.42 -15.13
N GLN A 246 -12.80 -7.24 -14.48
CA GLN A 246 -12.31 -8.37 -13.68
C GLN A 246 -11.40 -9.32 -14.48
N ARG A 247 -11.69 -9.52 -15.78
CA ARG A 247 -10.90 -10.37 -16.68
C ARG A 247 -9.49 -9.79 -16.89
N THR A 248 -9.38 -8.48 -17.12
CA THR A 248 -8.09 -7.78 -17.27
C THR A 248 -7.26 -7.89 -15.99
N VAL A 249 -7.88 -7.60 -14.86
CA VAL A 249 -7.22 -7.66 -13.54
C VAL A 249 -6.81 -9.09 -13.19
N GLN A 250 -7.65 -10.09 -13.47
CA GLN A 250 -7.32 -11.49 -13.19
C GLN A 250 -6.09 -11.94 -14.01
N ARG A 251 -5.99 -11.56 -15.28
CA ARG A 251 -4.82 -11.88 -16.10
C ARG A 251 -3.55 -11.23 -15.54
N ALA A 252 -3.62 -9.93 -15.21
CA ALA A 252 -2.49 -9.22 -14.61
C ALA A 252 -2.07 -9.84 -13.26
N LEU A 253 -3.02 -10.29 -12.44
CA LEU A 253 -2.72 -10.96 -11.17
C LEU A 253 -2.06 -12.33 -11.36
N ILE A 254 -2.42 -13.08 -12.39
CA ILE A 254 -1.75 -14.35 -12.74
C ILE A 254 -0.31 -14.09 -13.18
N ASP A 255 -0.09 -13.08 -14.03
CA ASP A 255 1.25 -12.69 -14.46
C ASP A 255 2.11 -12.26 -13.25
N LEU A 256 1.56 -11.45 -12.34
CA LEU A 256 2.21 -11.02 -11.10
C LEU A 256 2.47 -12.19 -10.13
N GLU A 257 1.57 -13.18 -10.06
CA GLU A 257 1.76 -14.40 -9.25
C GLU A 257 2.90 -15.24 -9.81
N THR A 258 2.95 -15.39 -11.13
CA THR A 258 4.06 -16.10 -11.82
C THR A 258 5.40 -15.40 -11.59
N ALA A 259 5.41 -14.06 -11.53
CA ALA A 259 6.59 -13.26 -11.21
C ALA A 259 6.90 -13.22 -9.68
N GLY A 260 6.13 -13.89 -8.83
CA GLY A 260 6.31 -13.89 -7.37
C GLY A 260 6.01 -12.56 -6.66
N GLN A 261 5.39 -11.61 -7.37
CA GLN A 261 5.08 -10.27 -6.82
C GLN A 261 3.76 -10.24 -6.04
N VAL A 262 2.89 -11.17 -6.29
CA VAL A 262 1.65 -11.41 -5.54
C VAL A 262 1.48 -12.90 -5.28
N ARG A 263 0.58 -13.25 -4.39
CA ARG A 263 0.17 -14.63 -4.15
C ARG A 263 -1.33 -14.73 -3.96
N SER A 264 -1.89 -15.89 -4.25
CA SER A 264 -3.29 -16.18 -3.98
C SER A 264 -3.47 -17.14 -2.80
N ILE A 265 -4.63 -17.06 -2.15
CA ILE A 265 -5.11 -18.03 -1.15
C ILE A 265 -6.56 -18.37 -1.44
N GLY A 266 -6.96 -19.62 -1.16
CA GLY A 266 -8.30 -20.13 -1.45
C GLY A 266 -8.52 -20.37 -2.95
N GLU A 267 -9.70 -20.89 -3.29
CA GLU A 267 -10.07 -21.29 -4.65
C GLU A 267 -11.41 -20.69 -5.08
N GLY A 268 -11.66 -20.63 -6.37
CA GLY A 268 -12.91 -20.15 -6.95
C GLY A 268 -13.34 -18.78 -6.42
N ARG A 269 -14.58 -18.68 -5.90
CA ARG A 269 -15.13 -17.44 -5.34
C ARG A 269 -14.45 -17.00 -4.03
N ALA A 270 -13.81 -17.93 -3.33
CA ALA A 270 -13.06 -17.65 -2.09
C ALA A 270 -11.62 -17.21 -2.34
N ARG A 271 -11.13 -17.24 -3.59
CA ARG A 271 -9.78 -16.78 -3.92
C ARG A 271 -9.56 -15.33 -3.49
N ARG A 272 -8.44 -15.10 -2.83
CA ARG A 272 -7.98 -13.78 -2.39
C ARG A 272 -6.52 -13.59 -2.80
N TRP A 273 -6.18 -12.35 -3.10
CA TRP A 273 -4.87 -11.92 -3.52
C TRP A 273 -4.20 -11.09 -2.42
N LEU A 274 -2.91 -11.30 -2.22
CA LEU A 274 -2.12 -10.63 -1.19
C LEU A 274 -0.71 -10.37 -1.74
N SER A 275 0.00 -9.42 -1.12
CA SER A 275 1.45 -9.35 -1.30
C SER A 275 2.12 -10.58 -0.67
N PRO A 276 3.26 -11.02 -1.22
CA PRO A 276 4.07 -12.04 -0.58
C PRO A 276 4.56 -11.57 0.80
N PRO A 277 4.91 -12.47 1.71
CA PRO A 277 5.52 -12.10 2.97
C PRO A 277 6.90 -11.48 2.73
N GLN A 278 7.30 -10.53 3.58
CA GLN A 278 8.62 -9.91 3.52
C GLN A 278 9.74 -10.88 3.90
N ALA A 279 9.43 -11.82 4.81
CA ALA A 279 10.32 -12.86 5.25
C ALA A 279 9.89 -14.21 4.66
N GLY A 280 10.80 -14.86 3.96
CA GLY A 280 10.58 -16.12 3.22
C GLY A 280 10.77 -17.36 4.07
N PHE A 281 10.30 -17.39 5.33
CA PHE A 281 10.55 -18.51 6.24
C PHE A 281 10.41 -19.88 5.62
N THR A 282 11.47 -20.63 5.64
CA THR A 282 11.38 -22.06 5.46
C THR A 282 10.60 -22.65 6.65
N THR A 283 9.53 -23.35 6.35
CA THR A 283 8.69 -24.10 7.30
C THR A 283 9.54 -25.05 8.17
N ILE A 284 10.70 -25.44 7.69
CA ILE A 284 11.72 -26.26 8.36
C ILE A 284 12.15 -25.70 9.73
N LEU A 285 12.26 -24.37 9.88
CA LEU A 285 12.60 -23.75 11.17
C LEU A 285 11.49 -23.81 12.21
N LEU A 286 10.29 -24.19 11.80
CA LEU A 286 9.10 -24.35 12.64
C LEU A 286 8.79 -25.81 12.94
N LEU A 287 9.48 -26.75 12.31
CA LEU A 287 9.34 -28.18 12.63
C LEU A 287 10.08 -28.49 13.94
N PRO A 288 9.49 -29.31 14.84
CA PRO A 288 10.20 -29.80 15.99
C PRO A 288 11.49 -30.52 15.52
N ALA A 289 12.60 -30.33 16.23
CA ALA A 289 13.89 -30.98 15.96
C ALA A 289 13.83 -32.52 16.05
N ALA A 290 12.69 -33.11 16.35
CA ALA A 290 12.46 -34.53 16.55
C ALA A 290 12.24 -35.38 15.29
N LEU A 291 12.38 -34.80 14.10
CA LEU A 291 12.48 -35.60 12.87
C LEU A 291 13.95 -35.75 12.49
N ALA A 292 14.73 -36.39 13.34
CA ALA A 292 15.92 -37.08 12.91
C ALA A 292 15.45 -38.23 11.99
N PHE A 293 15.67 -38.08 10.71
CA PHE A 293 15.57 -39.20 9.79
C PHE A 293 16.71 -40.15 10.12
N GLU A 294 16.43 -41.31 10.73
CA GLU A 294 17.25 -42.47 10.70
C GLU A 294 17.31 -43.09 9.30
#